data_7576d278d9cf172da798d8feaffa974d
#
_entry.id   7576d278d9cf172da798d8feaffa974d
#
_cell.length_a   1.000
_cell.length_b   1.000
_cell.length_c   1.000
_cell.angle_alpha   90.00
_cell.angle_beta   90.00
_cell.angle_gamma   90.00
#
_symmetry.space_group_name_H-M   'P 1'
#
loop_
_entity.id
_entity.type
_entity.pdbx_description
1 polymer ?
#
loop_
_entity_poly.entity_id
_entity_poly.type
_entity_poly.pdbx_seq_one_letter_code
_entity_poly.pdbx_strand_id
1 'polypeptide(L)'
;MSWPRRIIAILFVVLVAAAVAFSLRPKPVPPVPIQAAVARKGPITRLVTAGGKLQAATEVKLSANVTGDLLELDAHEGDVVKKGQVLGRIDARRYTAQVAQQDANRASAAADVELEKVRVAQLEAELARVERLAATGNASAAEVETARADLSAERARLQAAQERVAQASASLSEARHSLSLTTLVSPIDGVITKREKQVGERVRGSDLSEDVVMIISTLSKMEAKIEVGEHEVVYVKEVDPAEVEIDAFPDRKFPATVVEVARNATVKNAGTEGEVTTFFVRLALDEAVPNALPGMSTQASISTDTRDEAIVVPIQAVTVRPEREVRREGPPGGGPGAPGAGAPAPNGGKKARREPLQKVVFVVEGGVAKLRPVETGLASENEIEIVSGLREGEKVVEGPYRILSRELADGKPVTEEAPGGKGGPGGRKGS
;
A
#
# COMPACT_ATOMS: atom_id res chain seq x y z
N MET A 1 -78.88 -65.45 8.28
CA MET A 1 -78.36 -64.24 7.69
C MET A 1 -76.99 -64.55 7.12
N SER A 2 -76.91 -64.43 5.79
CA SER A 2 -76.09 -65.10 4.82
C SER A 2 -74.57 -64.81 4.91
N TRP A 3 -73.78 -65.81 4.95
CA TRP A 3 -72.32 -65.91 4.90
C TRP A 3 -71.69 -65.07 3.83
N PRO A 4 -72.26 -64.83 2.63
CA PRO A 4 -71.63 -63.97 1.57
C PRO A 4 -71.51 -62.49 1.96
N ARG A 5 -72.38 -61.93 2.83
CA ARG A 5 -72.29 -60.56 3.28
C ARG A 5 -71.11 -60.30 4.21
N ARG A 6 -70.69 -61.28 5.01
CA ARG A 6 -69.50 -61.18 5.87
C ARG A 6 -68.22 -61.25 5.08
N ILE A 7 -68.13 -62.03 4.00
CA ILE A 7 -67.00 -62.11 3.12
C ILE A 7 -66.77 -60.80 2.36
N ILE A 8 -67.89 -60.20 1.86
CA ILE A 8 -67.83 -58.88 1.17
C ILE A 8 -67.37 -57.78 2.11
N ALA A 9 -67.81 -57.77 3.37
CA ALA A 9 -67.42 -56.82 4.40
C ALA A 9 -65.92 -56.94 4.75
N ILE A 10 -65.42 -58.16 4.88
CA ILE A 10 -63.95 -58.39 5.14
C ILE A 10 -63.12 -57.98 3.93
N LEU A 11 -63.59 -58.30 2.73
CA LEU A 11 -62.86 -57.90 1.53
C LEU A 11 -62.81 -56.38 1.35
N PHE A 12 -63.91 -55.69 1.73
CA PHE A 12 -63.93 -54.20 1.71
C PHE A 12 -63.02 -53.61 2.79
N VAL A 13 -62.94 -54.16 3.97
CA VAL A 13 -62.00 -53.71 5.03
C VAL A 13 -60.54 -53.92 4.62
N VAL A 14 -60.20 -55.05 3.99
CA VAL A 14 -58.89 -55.37 3.49
C VAL A 14 -58.52 -54.39 2.36
N LEU A 15 -59.43 -54.03 1.46
CA LEU A 15 -59.21 -53.09 0.37
C LEU A 15 -59.03 -51.67 0.89
N VAL A 16 -59.77 -51.25 1.88
CA VAL A 16 -59.63 -49.98 2.59
C VAL A 16 -58.27 -49.91 3.33
N ALA A 17 -57.94 -51.02 4.07
CA ALA A 17 -56.65 -51.11 4.75
C ALA A 17 -55.46 -51.05 3.75
N ALA A 18 -55.57 -51.74 2.62
CA ALA A 18 -54.60 -51.69 1.56
C ALA A 18 -54.50 -50.29 0.90
N ALA A 19 -55.63 -49.61 0.69
CA ALA A 19 -55.64 -48.22 0.18
C ALA A 19 -55.03 -47.22 1.17
N VAL A 20 -55.33 -47.42 2.49
CA VAL A 20 -54.69 -46.60 3.55
C VAL A 20 -53.17 -46.86 3.64
N ALA A 21 -52.76 -48.12 3.58
CA ALA A 21 -51.35 -48.51 3.58
C ALA A 21 -50.61 -47.97 2.32
N PHE A 22 -51.30 -47.95 1.19
CA PHE A 22 -50.74 -47.33 -0.07
C PHE A 22 -50.69 -45.81 0.00
N SER A 23 -51.68 -45.20 0.66
CA SER A 23 -51.70 -43.71 0.87
C SER A 23 -50.67 -43.24 1.91
N LEU A 24 -50.27 -44.10 2.85
CA LEU A 24 -49.26 -43.84 3.88
C LEU A 24 -47.82 -44.08 3.38
N ARG A 25 -47.63 -44.54 2.13
CA ARG A 25 -46.29 -44.65 1.56
C ARG A 25 -45.73 -43.25 1.42
N PRO A 26 -44.50 -42.94 1.97
CA PRO A 26 -43.88 -41.63 1.81
C PRO A 26 -43.68 -41.35 0.30
N LYS A 27 -44.29 -40.24 -0.16
CA LYS A 27 -44.11 -39.81 -1.55
C LYS A 27 -42.63 -39.57 -1.78
N PRO A 28 -42.02 -40.10 -2.86
CA PRO A 28 -40.64 -39.85 -3.15
C PRO A 28 -40.44 -38.32 -3.30
N VAL A 29 -39.54 -37.77 -2.48
CA VAL A 29 -39.16 -36.34 -2.58
C VAL A 29 -38.53 -36.15 -3.94
N PRO A 30 -39.00 -35.20 -4.77
CA PRO A 30 -38.40 -34.96 -6.07
C PRO A 30 -36.92 -34.59 -5.88
N PRO A 31 -36.01 -35.16 -6.69
CA PRO A 31 -34.61 -34.85 -6.58
C PRO A 31 -34.36 -33.36 -6.91
N VAL A 32 -33.50 -32.72 -6.15
CA VAL A 32 -33.15 -31.32 -6.35
C VAL A 32 -32.07 -31.22 -7.43
N PRO A 33 -32.27 -30.43 -8.51
CA PRO A 33 -31.23 -30.25 -9.53
C PRO A 33 -30.09 -29.44 -8.95
N ILE A 34 -28.87 -29.96 -9.07
CA ILE A 34 -27.64 -29.35 -8.55
C ILE A 34 -26.56 -29.34 -9.61
N GLN A 35 -25.65 -28.36 -9.49
CA GLN A 35 -24.35 -28.38 -10.14
C GLN A 35 -23.34 -28.96 -9.17
N ALA A 36 -22.53 -29.91 -9.63
CA ALA A 36 -21.52 -30.57 -8.81
C ALA A 36 -20.13 -30.28 -9.35
N ALA A 37 -19.19 -29.94 -8.46
CA ALA A 37 -17.77 -29.86 -8.74
C ALA A 37 -17.03 -31.00 -8.04
N VAL A 38 -15.86 -31.36 -8.57
CA VAL A 38 -15.02 -32.40 -7.97
C VAL A 38 -13.93 -31.72 -7.14
N ALA A 39 -13.77 -32.13 -5.90
CA ALA A 39 -12.66 -31.72 -5.06
C ALA A 39 -11.35 -32.23 -5.69
N ARG A 40 -10.47 -31.31 -6.09
CA ARG A 40 -9.20 -31.64 -6.73
C ARG A 40 -8.02 -31.23 -5.86
N LYS A 41 -6.90 -31.92 -6.01
CA LYS A 41 -5.64 -31.50 -5.41
C LYS A 41 -4.93 -30.58 -6.41
N GLY A 42 -4.54 -29.41 -5.95
CA GLY A 42 -3.88 -28.43 -6.81
C GLY A 42 -3.30 -27.25 -6.03
N PRO A 43 -2.52 -26.41 -6.72
CA PRO A 43 -1.99 -25.20 -6.10
C PRO A 43 -3.11 -24.20 -5.85
N ILE A 44 -3.00 -23.51 -4.71
CA ILE A 44 -3.85 -22.37 -4.38
C ILE A 44 -2.99 -21.23 -3.87
N THR A 45 -3.22 -20.04 -4.41
CA THR A 45 -2.51 -18.82 -4.03
C THR A 45 -3.52 -17.82 -3.47
N ARG A 46 -3.22 -17.25 -2.32
CA ARG A 46 -3.99 -16.14 -1.78
C ARG A 46 -3.65 -14.89 -2.56
N LEU A 47 -4.66 -14.26 -3.13
CA LEU A 47 -4.55 -12.98 -3.80
C LEU A 47 -5.05 -11.87 -2.89
N VAL A 48 -4.25 -10.81 -2.75
CA VAL A 48 -4.64 -9.56 -2.11
C VAL A 48 -4.79 -8.52 -3.20
N THR A 49 -6.01 -8.04 -3.41
CA THR A 49 -6.31 -7.07 -4.48
C THR A 49 -6.57 -5.70 -3.88
N ALA A 50 -5.86 -4.70 -4.36
CA ALA A 50 -6.00 -3.34 -3.85
C ALA A 50 -5.87 -2.30 -4.97
N GLY A 51 -6.64 -1.23 -4.84
CA GLY A 51 -6.57 -0.09 -5.74
C GLY A 51 -5.54 0.94 -5.29
N GLY A 52 -5.03 1.71 -6.25
CA GLY A 52 -4.05 2.74 -5.98
C GLY A 52 -3.79 3.68 -7.14
N LYS A 53 -2.62 4.31 -7.12
CA LYS A 53 -2.19 5.22 -8.18
C LYS A 53 -0.77 4.91 -8.59
N LEU A 54 -0.53 5.10 -9.88
CA LEU A 54 0.81 5.04 -10.45
C LEU A 54 1.59 6.30 -10.04
N GLN A 55 2.82 6.14 -9.61
CA GLN A 55 3.74 7.23 -9.28
C GLN A 55 5.11 6.97 -9.88
N ALA A 56 5.91 8.02 -10.04
CA ALA A 56 7.32 7.85 -10.40
C ALA A 56 8.10 7.30 -9.20
N ALA A 57 9.07 6.41 -9.45
CA ALA A 57 9.93 5.89 -8.39
C ALA A 57 10.75 7.00 -7.70
N THR A 58 11.10 8.03 -8.47
CA THR A 58 11.80 9.20 -7.94
C THR A 58 11.08 10.48 -8.39
N GLU A 59 10.63 11.25 -7.42
CA GLU A 59 10.01 12.55 -7.59
C GLU A 59 10.76 13.57 -6.74
N VAL A 60 11.18 14.68 -7.35
CA VAL A 60 11.87 15.77 -6.66
C VAL A 60 11.11 17.07 -6.86
N LYS A 61 10.75 17.69 -5.76
CA LYS A 61 10.16 19.02 -5.73
C LYS A 61 11.29 20.05 -5.80
N LEU A 62 11.35 20.80 -6.88
CA LEU A 62 12.29 21.91 -7.03
C LEU A 62 11.71 23.14 -6.35
N SER A 63 12.23 23.46 -5.18
CA SER A 63 11.84 24.63 -4.37
C SER A 63 12.83 25.77 -4.54
N ALA A 64 12.39 27.01 -4.37
CA ALA A 64 13.26 28.16 -4.32
C ALA A 64 13.93 28.25 -2.94
N ASN A 65 15.28 28.28 -2.91
CA ASN A 65 16.05 28.44 -1.67
C ASN A 65 16.32 29.91 -1.33
N VAL A 66 15.99 30.82 -2.25
CA VAL A 66 16.18 32.27 -2.09
C VAL A 66 14.90 33.02 -2.47
N THR A 67 14.67 34.16 -1.82
CA THR A 67 13.46 34.97 -2.07
C THR A 67 13.70 35.97 -3.20
N GLY A 68 12.79 36.00 -4.17
CA GLY A 68 12.83 36.94 -5.28
C GLY A 68 11.67 36.75 -6.25
N ASP A 69 11.61 37.56 -7.28
CA ASP A 69 10.62 37.44 -8.35
C ASP A 69 11.20 36.52 -9.45
N LEU A 70 10.39 35.60 -9.96
CA LEU A 70 10.79 34.65 -11.00
C LEU A 70 10.83 35.39 -12.35
N LEU A 71 12.03 35.64 -12.88
CA LEU A 71 12.22 36.42 -14.13
C LEU A 71 12.04 35.56 -15.39
N GLU A 72 12.59 34.36 -15.36
CA GLU A 72 12.62 33.44 -16.49
C GLU A 72 12.27 32.04 -16.00
N LEU A 73 11.46 31.31 -16.76
CA LEU A 73 11.12 29.90 -16.54
C LEU A 73 10.92 29.27 -17.92
N ASP A 74 12.02 28.72 -18.47
CA ASP A 74 12.05 28.17 -19.82
C ASP A 74 11.52 26.76 -19.93
N ALA A 75 11.09 26.22 -18.80
CA ALA A 75 10.67 24.84 -18.65
C ALA A 75 9.14 24.70 -18.63
N HIS A 76 8.61 23.80 -19.44
CA HIS A 76 7.17 23.50 -19.53
C HIS A 76 6.86 22.11 -18.99
N GLU A 77 5.60 21.88 -18.62
CA GLU A 77 5.13 20.54 -18.26
C GLU A 77 5.28 19.60 -19.46
N GLY A 78 5.86 18.43 -19.21
CA GLY A 78 6.18 17.44 -20.24
C GLY A 78 7.60 17.52 -20.81
N ASP A 79 8.37 18.58 -20.52
CA ASP A 79 9.72 18.71 -21.01
C ASP A 79 10.68 17.71 -20.34
N VAL A 80 11.55 17.11 -21.15
CA VAL A 80 12.64 16.23 -20.67
C VAL A 80 13.82 17.08 -20.25
N VAL A 81 14.26 16.94 -19.02
CA VAL A 81 15.37 17.72 -18.45
C VAL A 81 16.50 16.82 -17.97
N LYS A 82 17.74 17.36 -18.05
CA LYS A 82 18.94 16.68 -17.55
C LYS A 82 19.40 17.30 -16.25
N LYS A 83 20.04 16.50 -15.42
CA LYS A 83 20.69 16.97 -14.19
C LYS A 83 21.65 18.13 -14.48
N GLY A 84 21.51 19.23 -13.73
CA GLY A 84 22.29 20.46 -13.91
C GLY A 84 21.78 21.39 -15.01
N GLN A 85 20.73 21.05 -15.75
CA GLN A 85 20.11 21.92 -16.73
C GLN A 85 19.45 23.10 -16.04
N VAL A 86 19.67 24.30 -16.54
CA VAL A 86 19.03 25.54 -16.07
C VAL A 86 17.57 25.51 -16.51
N LEU A 87 16.65 25.70 -15.56
CA LEU A 87 15.19 25.66 -15.76
C LEU A 87 14.56 27.04 -15.61
N GLY A 88 15.20 27.93 -14.85
CA GLY A 88 14.69 29.27 -14.64
C GLY A 88 15.65 30.15 -13.84
N ARG A 89 15.28 31.42 -13.68
CA ARG A 89 16.08 32.41 -12.95
C ARG A 89 15.21 33.30 -12.08
N ILE A 90 15.65 33.48 -10.85
CA ILE A 90 15.12 34.43 -9.88
C ILE A 90 15.85 35.75 -10.01
N ASP A 91 15.23 36.88 -9.69
CA ASP A 91 15.89 38.20 -9.73
C ASP A 91 17.12 38.22 -8.83
N ALA A 92 18.29 38.29 -9.50
CA ALA A 92 19.57 38.22 -8.85
C ALA A 92 20.15 39.61 -8.44
N ARG A 93 19.48 40.71 -8.77
CA ARG A 93 20.02 42.08 -8.57
C ARG A 93 20.48 42.34 -7.16
N ARG A 94 19.67 41.95 -6.16
CA ARG A 94 20.00 42.05 -4.74
C ARG A 94 21.23 41.23 -4.36
N TYR A 95 21.29 40.00 -4.82
CA TYR A 95 22.36 39.04 -4.51
C TYR A 95 23.68 39.45 -5.18
N THR A 96 23.62 39.97 -6.42
CA THR A 96 24.79 40.52 -7.13
C THR A 96 25.34 41.71 -6.39
N ALA A 97 24.51 42.65 -5.93
CA ALA A 97 24.95 43.78 -5.15
C ALA A 97 25.59 43.33 -3.80
N GLN A 98 25.05 42.30 -3.16
CA GLN A 98 25.62 41.74 -1.93
C GLN A 98 26.99 41.10 -2.17
N VAL A 99 27.18 40.37 -3.27
CA VAL A 99 28.50 39.83 -3.66
C VAL A 99 29.49 40.95 -3.88
N ALA A 100 29.11 42.01 -4.61
CA ALA A 100 29.98 43.16 -4.82
C ALA A 100 30.39 43.88 -3.52
N GLN A 101 29.45 43.99 -2.56
CA GLN A 101 29.73 44.56 -1.23
C GLN A 101 30.75 43.70 -0.47
N GLN A 102 30.58 42.36 -0.43
CA GLN A 102 31.50 41.47 0.29
C GLN A 102 32.86 41.37 -0.39
N ASP A 103 32.91 41.44 -1.71
CA ASP A 103 34.19 41.49 -2.45
C ASP A 103 34.98 42.77 -2.13
N ALA A 104 34.31 43.91 -2.05
CA ALA A 104 34.95 45.18 -1.61
C ALA A 104 35.46 45.10 -0.15
N ASN A 105 34.68 44.45 0.77
CA ASN A 105 35.13 44.22 2.14
C ASN A 105 36.39 43.34 2.20
N ARG A 106 36.41 42.25 1.44
CA ARG A 106 37.60 41.40 1.33
C ARG A 106 38.80 42.13 0.77
N ALA A 107 38.59 42.95 -0.28
CA ALA A 107 39.65 43.75 -0.88
C ALA A 107 40.25 44.76 0.12
N SER A 108 39.41 45.40 0.94
CA SER A 108 39.84 46.30 2.03
C SER A 108 40.68 45.56 3.07
N ALA A 109 40.21 44.42 3.54
CA ALA A 109 40.96 43.61 4.51
C ALA A 109 42.30 43.09 3.94
N ALA A 110 42.35 42.79 2.64
CA ALA A 110 43.59 42.41 1.98
C ALA A 110 44.60 43.59 1.89
N ALA A 111 44.14 44.82 1.68
CA ALA A 111 44.99 45.98 1.72
C ALA A 111 45.60 46.24 3.11
N ASP A 112 44.81 45.96 4.19
CA ASP A 112 45.34 46.05 5.56
C ASP A 112 46.46 45.04 5.80
N VAL A 113 46.36 43.81 5.27
CA VAL A 113 47.42 42.80 5.33
C VAL A 113 48.71 43.28 4.65
N GLU A 114 48.63 43.92 3.48
CA GLU A 114 49.77 44.46 2.82
C GLU A 114 50.40 45.61 3.62
N LEU A 115 49.61 46.45 4.28
CA LEU A 115 50.12 47.48 5.19
C LEU A 115 50.92 46.87 6.34
N GLU A 116 50.34 45.85 7.02
CA GLU A 116 51.02 45.19 8.16
C GLU A 116 52.25 44.39 7.72
N LYS A 117 52.29 43.82 6.51
CA LYS A 117 53.50 43.19 5.94
C LYS A 117 54.64 44.21 5.79
N VAL A 118 54.35 45.41 5.29
CA VAL A 118 55.37 46.45 5.14
C VAL A 118 55.92 46.87 6.49
N ARG A 119 55.05 46.98 7.55
CA ARG A 119 55.47 47.30 8.91
C ARG A 119 56.37 46.21 9.49
N VAL A 120 56.00 44.95 9.34
CA VAL A 120 56.80 43.78 9.79
C VAL A 120 58.17 43.82 9.09
N ALA A 121 58.24 44.06 7.78
CA ALA A 121 59.51 44.16 7.06
C ALA A 121 60.41 45.34 7.53
N GLN A 122 59.77 46.44 7.91
CA GLN A 122 60.47 47.59 8.51
C GLN A 122 61.13 47.26 9.85
N LEU A 123 60.32 46.59 10.76
CA LEU A 123 60.82 46.20 12.08
C LEU A 123 61.86 45.08 12.00
N GLU A 124 61.71 44.14 11.06
CA GLU A 124 62.74 43.12 10.81
C GLU A 124 64.13 43.79 10.39
N ALA A 125 64.07 44.77 9.53
CA ALA A 125 65.30 45.53 9.14
C ALA A 125 65.86 46.31 10.33
N GLU A 126 65.02 46.92 11.16
CA GLU A 126 65.45 47.64 12.37
C GLU A 126 66.07 46.69 13.39
N LEU A 127 65.42 45.53 13.68
CA LEU A 127 66.01 44.54 14.57
C LEU A 127 67.35 44.04 14.10
N ALA A 128 67.51 43.71 12.80
CA ALA A 128 68.80 43.36 12.19
C ALA A 128 69.89 44.44 12.30
N ARG A 129 69.49 45.73 12.28
CA ARG A 129 70.34 46.83 12.54
C ARG A 129 70.80 46.92 13.97
N VAL A 130 69.87 46.85 14.94
CA VAL A 130 70.17 46.90 16.37
C VAL A 130 71.03 45.69 16.83
N GLU A 131 70.76 44.47 16.35
CA GLU A 131 71.57 43.29 16.61
C GLU A 131 73.03 43.42 16.13
N ARG A 132 73.25 44.03 14.93
CA ARG A 132 74.61 44.33 14.44
C ARG A 132 75.32 45.36 15.32
N LEU A 133 74.61 46.41 15.83
CA LEU A 133 75.19 47.38 16.76
C LEU A 133 75.52 46.80 18.09
N ALA A 134 74.70 45.92 18.62
CA ALA A 134 74.93 45.19 19.88
C ALA A 134 76.16 44.24 19.75
N ALA A 135 76.36 43.60 18.62
CA ALA A 135 77.51 42.75 18.34
C ALA A 135 78.87 43.58 18.32
N THR A 136 78.80 44.88 18.05
CA THR A 136 79.92 45.80 18.10
C THR A 136 80.05 46.61 19.42
N GLY A 137 79.16 46.32 20.42
CA GLY A 137 79.13 46.98 21.71
C GLY A 137 78.48 48.35 21.73
N ASN A 138 77.79 48.76 20.62
CA ASN A 138 77.18 50.07 20.44
C ASN A 138 75.69 50.12 20.68
N ALA A 139 75.09 49.00 21.14
CA ALA A 139 73.71 48.91 21.64
C ALA A 139 73.61 48.01 22.87
N SER A 140 72.64 48.27 23.68
CA SER A 140 72.37 47.46 24.94
C SER A 140 71.54 46.23 24.65
N ALA A 141 71.67 45.20 25.53
CA ALA A 141 70.82 44.03 25.47
C ALA A 141 69.30 44.37 25.58
N ALA A 142 68.97 45.41 26.37
CA ALA A 142 67.59 45.87 26.54
C ALA A 142 66.99 46.44 25.22
N GLU A 143 67.86 47.15 24.39
CA GLU A 143 67.37 47.64 23.10
C GLU A 143 67.10 46.50 22.09
N VAL A 144 67.91 45.46 22.09
CA VAL A 144 67.62 44.26 21.28
C VAL A 144 66.33 43.58 21.73
N GLU A 145 66.14 43.42 23.02
CA GLU A 145 64.93 42.84 23.57
C GLU A 145 63.67 43.64 23.23
N THR A 146 63.76 44.99 23.31
CA THR A 146 62.65 45.87 22.92
C THR A 146 62.34 45.70 21.43
N ALA A 147 63.36 45.73 20.55
CA ALA A 147 63.14 45.55 19.10
C ALA A 147 62.55 44.19 18.73
N ARG A 148 62.89 43.13 19.48
CA ARG A 148 62.27 41.78 19.33
C ARG A 148 60.83 41.76 19.78
N ALA A 149 60.51 42.42 20.92
CA ALA A 149 59.15 42.50 21.42
C ALA A 149 58.26 43.29 20.42
N ASP A 150 58.76 44.42 19.88
CA ASP A 150 58.03 45.20 18.88
C ASP A 150 57.76 44.37 17.59
N LEU A 151 58.74 43.65 17.07
CA LEU A 151 58.56 42.78 15.93
C LEU A 151 57.54 41.68 16.23
N SER A 152 57.62 41.07 17.42
CA SER A 152 56.68 40.03 17.80
C SER A 152 55.23 40.57 17.88
N ALA A 153 55.06 41.77 18.41
CA ALA A 153 53.75 42.43 18.47
C ALA A 153 53.19 42.74 17.07
N GLU A 154 54.04 43.17 16.15
CA GLU A 154 53.60 43.47 14.78
C GLU A 154 53.28 42.22 13.97
N ARG A 155 54.04 41.13 14.14
CA ARG A 155 53.70 39.82 13.56
C ARG A 155 52.36 39.33 14.04
N ALA A 156 52.02 39.50 15.31
CA ALA A 156 50.69 39.16 15.84
C ALA A 156 49.56 40.01 15.20
N ARG A 157 49.84 41.30 14.92
CA ARG A 157 48.93 42.17 14.16
C ARG A 157 48.74 41.73 12.73
N LEU A 158 49.86 41.36 12.04
CA LEU A 158 49.79 40.77 10.71
C LEU A 158 48.94 39.52 10.67
N GLN A 159 49.14 38.61 11.64
CA GLN A 159 48.31 37.42 11.76
C GLN A 159 46.82 37.79 11.97
N ALA A 160 46.51 38.72 12.86
CA ALA A 160 45.14 39.20 13.07
C ALA A 160 44.50 39.79 11.81
N ALA A 161 45.31 40.53 10.99
CA ALA A 161 44.84 41.04 9.72
C ALA A 161 44.58 39.93 8.69
N GLN A 162 45.42 38.89 8.66
CA GLN A 162 45.20 37.70 7.82
C GLN A 162 43.90 36.95 8.18
N GLU A 163 43.61 36.78 9.49
CA GLU A 163 42.36 36.18 9.95
C GLU A 163 41.14 37.02 9.53
N ARG A 164 41.26 38.36 9.48
CA ARG A 164 40.17 39.22 8.95
C ARG A 164 39.91 38.97 7.47
N VAL A 165 40.99 38.76 6.67
CA VAL A 165 40.83 38.39 5.25
C VAL A 165 40.14 37.04 5.13
N ALA A 166 40.50 36.05 5.97
CA ALA A 166 39.85 34.76 5.97
C ALA A 166 38.35 34.88 6.30
N GLN A 167 37.99 35.68 7.30
CA GLN A 167 36.59 35.96 7.68
C GLN A 167 35.85 36.67 6.53
N ALA A 168 36.40 37.70 5.90
CA ALA A 168 35.79 38.40 4.79
C ALA A 168 35.63 37.50 3.56
N SER A 169 36.59 36.59 3.33
CA SER A 169 36.54 35.59 2.26
C SER A 169 35.40 34.56 2.48
N ALA A 170 35.19 34.16 3.72
CA ALA A 170 34.07 33.28 4.08
C ALA A 170 32.72 33.99 3.81
N SER A 171 32.56 35.25 4.23
CA SER A 171 31.36 36.04 3.94
C SER A 171 31.12 36.26 2.44
N LEU A 172 32.18 36.45 1.67
CA LEU A 172 32.08 36.51 0.20
C LEU A 172 31.61 35.18 -0.40
N SER A 173 32.14 34.08 0.10
CA SER A 173 31.74 32.72 -0.36
C SER A 173 30.26 32.46 -0.09
N GLU A 174 29.75 32.84 1.07
CA GLU A 174 28.33 32.76 1.42
C GLU A 174 27.46 33.61 0.48
N ALA A 175 27.85 34.85 0.20
CA ALA A 175 27.13 35.71 -0.72
C ALA A 175 27.12 35.15 -2.16
N ARG A 176 28.23 34.56 -2.61
CA ARG A 176 28.30 33.85 -3.91
C ARG A 176 27.43 32.60 -3.95
N HIS A 177 27.39 31.85 -2.87
CA HIS A 177 26.50 30.70 -2.78
C HIS A 177 25.04 31.16 -2.88
N SER A 178 24.63 32.17 -2.14
CA SER A 178 23.26 32.73 -2.22
C SER A 178 22.92 33.24 -3.63
N LEU A 179 23.92 33.85 -4.34
CA LEU A 179 23.74 34.22 -5.73
C LEU A 179 23.56 33.00 -6.65
N SER A 180 24.30 31.91 -6.43
CA SER A 180 24.14 30.69 -7.22
C SER A 180 22.75 30.07 -7.10
N LEU A 181 22.13 30.20 -5.94
CA LEU A 181 20.76 29.69 -5.68
C LEU A 181 19.65 30.47 -6.40
N THR A 182 19.99 31.66 -7.02
CA THR A 182 19.05 32.39 -7.88
C THR A 182 18.83 31.71 -9.23
N THR A 183 19.69 30.77 -9.61
CA THR A 183 19.54 29.96 -10.82
C THR A 183 18.94 28.62 -10.44
N LEU A 184 17.75 28.34 -10.95
CA LEU A 184 17.06 27.07 -10.73
C LEU A 184 17.61 26.02 -11.69
N VAL A 185 18.16 24.94 -11.15
CA VAL A 185 18.74 23.84 -11.94
C VAL A 185 18.08 22.51 -11.57
N SER A 186 17.93 21.62 -12.55
CA SER A 186 17.40 20.28 -12.27
C SER A 186 18.38 19.46 -11.42
N PRO A 187 17.94 18.89 -10.29
CA PRO A 187 18.78 18.03 -9.46
C PRO A 187 18.94 16.61 -10.02
N ILE A 188 18.02 16.17 -10.91
CA ILE A 188 17.96 14.82 -11.49
C ILE A 188 17.67 14.85 -12.98
N ASP A 189 17.92 13.73 -13.67
CA ASP A 189 17.40 13.49 -15.01
C ASP A 189 15.94 13.07 -14.91
N GLY A 190 15.05 13.68 -15.70
CA GLY A 190 13.62 13.36 -15.63
C GLY A 190 12.76 14.20 -16.55
N VAL A 191 11.46 14.19 -16.26
CA VAL A 191 10.44 14.97 -16.95
C VAL A 191 9.75 15.90 -15.96
N ILE A 192 9.44 17.12 -16.36
CA ILE A 192 8.66 18.05 -15.56
C ILE A 192 7.21 17.57 -15.54
N THR A 193 6.76 17.09 -14.41
CA THR A 193 5.39 16.57 -14.26
C THR A 193 4.39 17.63 -13.85
N LYS A 194 4.86 18.68 -13.15
CA LYS A 194 4.00 19.77 -12.73
C LYS A 194 4.77 21.05 -12.56
N ARG A 195 4.17 22.16 -12.95
CA ARG A 195 4.67 23.52 -12.71
C ARG A 195 3.72 24.25 -11.76
N GLU A 196 4.21 24.61 -10.57
CA GLU A 196 3.41 25.27 -9.54
C GLU A 196 3.46 26.79 -9.62
N LYS A 197 4.51 27.36 -10.25
CA LYS A 197 4.76 28.80 -10.34
C LYS A 197 4.88 29.29 -11.79
N GLN A 198 4.57 30.57 -11.97
CA GLN A 198 4.66 31.25 -13.27
C GLN A 198 5.71 32.38 -13.25
N VAL A 199 6.17 32.77 -14.43
CA VAL A 199 7.05 33.93 -14.57
C VAL A 199 6.35 35.19 -14.05
N GLY A 200 7.07 35.98 -13.26
CA GLY A 200 6.54 37.17 -12.58
C GLY A 200 6.00 36.89 -11.16
N GLU A 201 5.83 35.66 -10.77
CA GLU A 201 5.47 35.33 -9.40
C GLU A 201 6.64 35.45 -8.44
N ARG A 202 6.33 35.83 -7.20
CA ARG A 202 7.31 35.89 -6.14
C ARG A 202 7.47 34.52 -5.48
N VAL A 203 8.72 34.07 -5.39
CA VAL A 203 9.10 32.86 -4.66
C VAL A 203 9.75 33.23 -3.32
N ARG A 204 9.55 32.38 -2.31
CA ARG A 204 10.07 32.59 -0.97
C ARG A 204 11.07 31.48 -0.65
N GLY A 205 12.32 31.86 -0.48
CA GLY A 205 13.33 30.99 0.11
C GLY A 205 13.20 31.04 1.63
N SER A 206 12.48 30.09 2.19
CA SER A 206 12.27 30.04 3.64
C SER A 206 12.40 28.61 4.14
N ASP A 207 13.14 28.40 5.23
CA ASP A 207 13.26 27.11 5.91
C ASP A 207 11.95 26.65 6.56
N LEU A 208 10.97 27.55 6.68
CA LEU A 208 9.68 27.29 7.36
C LEU A 208 8.56 26.84 6.41
N SER A 209 8.67 27.11 5.10
CA SER A 209 7.70 26.67 4.11
C SER A 209 8.38 26.48 2.75
N GLU A 210 8.28 25.27 2.24
CA GLU A 210 8.74 24.96 0.88
C GLU A 210 7.87 25.69 -0.14
N ASP A 211 8.47 26.60 -0.91
CA ASP A 211 7.79 27.23 -2.05
C ASP A 211 8.20 26.50 -3.33
N VAL A 212 7.44 25.45 -3.65
CA VAL A 212 7.71 24.56 -4.78
C VAL A 212 7.47 25.34 -6.10
N VAL A 213 8.46 25.34 -6.97
CA VAL A 213 8.36 25.97 -8.30
C VAL A 213 7.88 24.95 -9.32
N MET A 214 8.44 23.75 -9.31
CA MET A 214 8.07 22.65 -10.20
C MET A 214 8.41 21.29 -9.59
N ILE A 215 7.81 20.24 -10.16
CA ILE A 215 8.03 18.85 -9.78
C ILE A 215 8.68 18.14 -10.97
N ILE A 216 9.80 17.45 -10.71
CA ILE A 216 10.54 16.69 -11.70
C ILE A 216 10.51 15.23 -11.30
N SER A 217 10.08 14.35 -12.22
CA SER A 217 9.91 12.93 -11.97
C SER A 217 10.67 12.07 -12.98
N THR A 218 11.24 10.97 -12.51
CA THR A 218 11.89 9.99 -13.38
C THR A 218 10.86 8.99 -13.88
N LEU A 219 10.41 9.12 -15.15
CA LEU A 219 9.36 8.26 -15.72
C LEU A 219 9.87 6.91 -16.21
N SER A 220 11.17 6.66 -16.23
CA SER A 220 11.77 5.38 -16.66
C SER A 220 11.50 4.23 -15.68
N LYS A 221 11.25 4.56 -14.42
CA LYS A 221 10.88 3.61 -13.37
C LYS A 221 9.61 4.11 -12.70
N MET A 222 8.57 3.30 -12.80
CA MET A 222 7.28 3.62 -12.20
C MET A 222 6.98 2.64 -11.07
N GLU A 223 6.26 3.13 -10.07
CA GLU A 223 5.76 2.35 -8.95
C GLU A 223 4.25 2.52 -8.83
N ALA A 224 3.56 1.46 -8.47
CA ALA A 224 2.17 1.56 -8.06
C ALA A 224 2.10 1.71 -6.53
N LYS A 225 1.52 2.79 -6.06
CA LYS A 225 1.21 3.01 -4.65
C LYS A 225 -0.23 2.63 -4.40
N ILE A 226 -0.44 1.48 -3.79
CA ILE A 226 -1.76 0.90 -3.53
C ILE A 226 -2.14 1.01 -2.05
N GLU A 227 -3.44 0.94 -1.78
CA GLU A 227 -4.01 1.01 -0.44
C GLU A 227 -4.62 -0.34 -0.07
N VAL A 228 -3.92 -1.07 0.78
CA VAL A 228 -4.32 -2.41 1.25
C VAL A 228 -5.05 -2.28 2.58
N GLY A 229 -6.14 -3.02 2.75
CA GLY A 229 -6.91 -3.06 3.99
C GLY A 229 -6.12 -3.68 5.16
N GLU A 230 -6.47 -3.29 6.40
CA GLU A 230 -5.81 -3.76 7.63
C GLU A 230 -5.81 -5.29 7.75
N HIS A 231 -6.89 -5.96 7.33
CA HIS A 231 -7.03 -7.41 7.44
C HIS A 231 -6.18 -8.17 6.41
N GLU A 232 -5.79 -7.53 5.33
CA GLU A 232 -5.08 -8.12 4.20
C GLU A 232 -3.58 -7.82 4.24
N VAL A 233 -3.19 -6.64 4.73
CA VAL A 233 -1.78 -6.21 4.78
C VAL A 233 -0.90 -7.15 5.62
N VAL A 234 -1.47 -7.84 6.60
CA VAL A 234 -0.77 -8.80 7.47
C VAL A 234 -0.15 -9.95 6.67
N TYR A 235 -0.71 -10.26 5.51
CA TYR A 235 -0.24 -11.35 4.65
C TYR A 235 0.74 -10.89 3.57
N VAL A 236 0.85 -9.59 3.32
CA VAL A 236 1.74 -9.02 2.31
C VAL A 236 3.15 -8.89 2.86
N LYS A 237 4.12 -9.39 2.10
CA LYS A 237 5.54 -9.35 2.43
C LYS A 237 6.33 -8.60 1.34
N GLU A 238 7.48 -8.09 1.73
CA GLU A 238 8.45 -7.57 0.75
C GLU A 238 8.89 -8.70 -0.19
N VAL A 239 9.08 -8.35 -1.48
CA VAL A 239 9.44 -9.27 -2.57
C VAL A 239 8.29 -10.19 -3.05
N ASP A 240 7.07 -10.08 -2.49
CA ASP A 240 5.93 -10.81 -3.04
C ASP A 240 5.69 -10.38 -4.49
N PRO A 241 5.44 -11.34 -5.41
CA PRO A 241 5.10 -11.02 -6.79
C PRO A 241 3.69 -10.45 -6.89
N ALA A 242 3.51 -9.49 -7.78
CA ALA A 242 2.23 -8.83 -8.01
C ALA A 242 1.98 -8.61 -9.51
N GLU A 243 0.72 -8.51 -9.88
CA GLU A 243 0.27 -8.05 -11.19
C GLU A 243 -0.43 -6.71 -11.03
N VAL A 244 -0.02 -5.71 -11.80
CA VAL A 244 -0.62 -4.38 -11.81
C VAL A 244 -1.38 -4.16 -13.10
N GLU A 245 -2.65 -3.86 -12.99
CA GLU A 245 -3.51 -3.41 -14.08
C GLU A 245 -3.65 -1.89 -13.98
N ILE A 246 -3.46 -1.19 -15.10
CA ILE A 246 -3.57 0.26 -15.16
C ILE A 246 -4.84 0.57 -15.96
N ASP A 247 -5.75 1.38 -15.43
CA ASP A 247 -7.05 1.67 -16.05
C ASP A 247 -6.94 2.22 -17.48
N ALA A 248 -5.83 2.91 -17.78
CA ALA A 248 -5.54 3.39 -19.13
C ALA A 248 -5.14 2.28 -20.12
N PHE A 249 -4.79 1.09 -19.65
CA PHE A 249 -4.33 -0.06 -20.44
C PHE A 249 -5.03 -1.36 -20.00
N PRO A 250 -6.35 -1.49 -20.20
CA PRO A 250 -7.16 -2.57 -19.61
C PRO A 250 -6.81 -3.97 -20.12
N ASP A 251 -6.15 -4.06 -21.31
CA ASP A 251 -5.80 -5.34 -21.92
C ASP A 251 -4.41 -5.85 -21.53
N ARG A 252 -3.71 -5.15 -20.64
CA ARG A 252 -2.33 -5.48 -20.26
C ARG A 252 -2.16 -5.52 -18.74
N LYS A 253 -1.56 -6.60 -18.28
CA LYS A 253 -1.08 -6.78 -16.93
C LYS A 253 0.43 -6.56 -16.91
N PHE A 254 0.89 -5.78 -15.96
CA PHE A 254 2.30 -5.47 -15.79
C PHE A 254 2.82 -6.23 -14.57
N PRO A 255 3.87 -7.06 -14.74
CA PRO A 255 4.50 -7.71 -13.61
C PRO A 255 5.14 -6.65 -12.70
N ALA A 256 5.00 -6.87 -11.42
CA ALA A 256 5.51 -5.98 -10.39
C ALA A 256 5.93 -6.77 -9.15
N THR A 257 6.76 -6.15 -8.33
CA THR A 257 7.25 -6.74 -7.10
C THR A 257 7.00 -5.79 -5.93
N VAL A 258 6.60 -6.31 -4.77
CA VAL A 258 6.43 -5.50 -3.54
C VAL A 258 7.79 -5.00 -3.07
N VAL A 259 7.98 -3.68 -3.04
CA VAL A 259 9.23 -3.04 -2.56
C VAL A 259 9.13 -2.67 -1.10
N GLU A 260 7.98 -2.16 -0.69
CA GLU A 260 7.80 -1.66 0.67
C GLU A 260 6.35 -1.80 1.12
N VAL A 261 6.19 -2.18 2.38
CA VAL A 261 4.91 -2.18 3.09
C VAL A 261 4.98 -1.13 4.20
N ALA A 262 4.19 -0.07 4.08
CA ALA A 262 4.17 0.99 5.08
C ALA A 262 3.72 0.45 6.44
N ARG A 263 4.46 0.83 7.49
CA ARG A 263 4.17 0.39 8.87
C ARG A 263 3.19 1.29 9.61
N ASN A 264 2.82 2.41 8.98
CA ASN A 264 1.84 3.33 9.52
C ASN A 264 0.52 3.25 8.74
N ALA A 265 -0.59 3.15 9.50
CA ALA A 265 -1.92 3.19 8.93
C ALA A 265 -2.31 4.59 8.48
N THR A 266 -3.07 4.66 7.40
CA THR A 266 -3.80 5.88 6.99
C THR A 266 -5.27 5.65 7.25
N VAL A 267 -5.86 6.51 8.07
CA VAL A 267 -7.29 6.45 8.40
C VAL A 267 -8.03 7.43 7.52
N LYS A 268 -8.95 6.93 6.70
CA LYS A 268 -9.87 7.75 5.91
C LYS A 268 -11.19 7.91 6.65
N ASN A 269 -11.80 9.09 6.55
CA ASN A 269 -13.08 9.41 7.19
C ASN A 269 -13.08 9.20 8.72
N ALA A 270 -11.99 9.56 9.40
CA ALA A 270 -11.85 9.41 10.84
C ALA A 270 -13.03 10.04 11.59
N GLY A 271 -13.60 9.27 12.54
CA GLY A 271 -14.74 9.72 13.35
C GLY A 271 -16.12 9.62 12.69
N THR A 272 -16.25 8.95 11.54
CA THR A 272 -17.53 8.65 10.89
C THR A 272 -17.82 7.15 10.88
N GLU A 273 -19.08 6.76 10.61
CA GLU A 273 -19.44 5.33 10.46
C GLU A 273 -18.75 4.64 9.26
N GLY A 274 -18.11 5.42 8.38
CA GLY A 274 -17.33 4.95 7.23
C GLY A 274 -15.82 5.02 7.42
N GLU A 275 -15.32 4.95 8.65
CA GLU A 275 -13.88 4.92 8.94
C GLU A 275 -13.23 3.66 8.35
N VAL A 276 -12.22 3.85 7.50
CA VAL A 276 -11.47 2.77 6.86
C VAL A 276 -9.98 2.96 7.15
N THR A 277 -9.39 1.94 7.76
CA THR A 277 -7.94 1.86 7.99
C THR A 277 -7.26 1.14 6.85
N THR A 278 -6.34 1.81 6.18
CA THR A 278 -5.56 1.25 5.07
C THR A 278 -4.07 1.45 5.30
N PHE A 279 -3.27 0.61 4.67
CA PHE A 279 -1.81 0.69 4.64
C PHE A 279 -1.33 0.87 3.22
N PHE A 280 -0.36 1.74 3.02
CA PHE A 280 0.25 1.90 1.70
C PHE A 280 1.23 0.77 1.43
N VAL A 281 1.13 0.19 0.24
CA VAL A 281 2.11 -0.77 -0.29
C VAL A 281 2.64 -0.20 -1.60
N ARG A 282 3.97 -0.22 -1.77
CA ARG A 282 4.64 0.20 -3.00
C ARG A 282 5.07 -1.01 -3.79
N LEU A 283 4.67 -1.04 -5.05
CA LEU A 283 5.00 -2.08 -6.01
C LEU A 283 5.87 -1.46 -7.11
N ALA A 284 7.09 -1.95 -7.28
CA ALA A 284 7.90 -1.57 -8.44
C ALA A 284 7.44 -2.35 -9.67
N LEU A 285 7.18 -1.66 -10.76
CA LEU A 285 6.90 -2.31 -12.03
C LEU A 285 8.22 -2.81 -12.64
N ASP A 286 8.25 -4.07 -13.03
CA ASP A 286 9.45 -4.70 -13.61
C ASP A 286 9.66 -4.26 -15.08
N GLU A 287 8.60 -3.81 -15.74
CA GLU A 287 8.62 -3.33 -17.11
C GLU A 287 8.26 -1.85 -17.20
N ALA A 288 8.92 -1.13 -18.12
CA ALA A 288 8.56 0.25 -18.41
C ALA A 288 7.20 0.31 -19.11
N VAL A 289 6.28 1.11 -18.58
CA VAL A 289 4.96 1.34 -19.17
C VAL A 289 5.04 2.51 -20.15
N PRO A 290 4.85 2.27 -21.47
CA PRO A 290 4.89 3.36 -22.44
C PRO A 290 3.78 4.39 -22.18
N ASN A 291 4.13 5.67 -22.21
CA ASN A 291 3.19 6.79 -21.99
C ASN A 291 2.46 6.77 -20.62
N ALA A 292 3.03 6.08 -19.63
CA ALA A 292 2.50 6.14 -18.28
C ALA A 292 2.74 7.52 -17.65
N LEU A 293 1.69 8.05 -17.04
CA LEU A 293 1.77 9.33 -16.32
C LEU A 293 1.50 9.09 -14.82
N PRO A 294 2.24 9.78 -13.96
CA PRO A 294 1.96 9.78 -12.52
C PRO A 294 0.52 10.22 -12.26
N GLY A 295 -0.16 9.54 -11.33
CA GLY A 295 -1.54 9.82 -10.98
C GLY A 295 -2.58 8.94 -11.68
N MET A 296 -2.21 8.14 -12.69
CA MET A 296 -3.11 7.14 -13.30
C MET A 296 -3.58 6.15 -12.25
N SER A 297 -4.86 5.77 -12.31
CA SER A 297 -5.44 4.76 -11.42
C SER A 297 -4.94 3.38 -11.79
N THR A 298 -4.69 2.57 -10.76
CA THR A 298 -4.21 1.20 -10.92
C THR A 298 -4.92 0.26 -9.95
N GLN A 299 -5.08 -0.98 -10.37
CA GLN A 299 -5.47 -2.09 -9.52
C GLN A 299 -4.33 -3.10 -9.49
N ALA A 300 -3.95 -3.55 -8.30
CA ALA A 300 -2.90 -4.54 -8.16
C ALA A 300 -3.41 -5.78 -7.45
N SER A 301 -2.95 -6.95 -7.91
CA SER A 301 -3.21 -8.25 -7.32
C SER A 301 -1.88 -8.83 -6.84
N ILE A 302 -1.68 -8.86 -5.52
CA ILE A 302 -0.46 -9.39 -4.90
C ILE A 302 -0.66 -10.86 -4.58
N SER A 303 0.23 -11.71 -5.07
CA SER A 303 0.28 -13.13 -4.74
C SER A 303 1.08 -13.32 -3.45
N THR A 304 0.38 -13.69 -2.36
CA THR A 304 1.01 -13.83 -1.04
C THR A 304 1.34 -15.29 -0.75
N ASP A 305 0.60 -15.94 0.13
CA ASP A 305 0.87 -17.32 0.51
C ASP A 305 0.40 -18.30 -0.59
N THR A 306 1.26 -19.21 -1.01
CA THR A 306 0.94 -20.30 -1.96
C THR A 306 1.09 -21.65 -1.28
N ARG A 307 0.15 -22.56 -1.56
CA ARG A 307 0.23 -23.99 -1.21
C ARG A 307 0.08 -24.83 -2.46
N ASP A 308 1.09 -25.64 -2.74
CA ASP A 308 1.14 -26.44 -3.99
C ASP A 308 0.20 -27.65 -3.95
N GLU A 309 -0.08 -28.19 -2.77
CA GLU A 309 -0.85 -29.41 -2.56
C GLU A 309 -2.02 -29.19 -1.62
N ALA A 310 -2.99 -28.38 -2.04
CA ALA A 310 -4.22 -28.15 -1.28
C ALA A 310 -5.40 -28.90 -1.92
N ILE A 311 -6.38 -29.35 -1.10
CA ILE A 311 -7.67 -29.79 -1.61
C ILE A 311 -8.50 -28.55 -1.88
N VAL A 312 -8.77 -28.26 -3.13
CA VAL A 312 -9.49 -27.06 -3.58
C VAL A 312 -10.88 -27.39 -4.09
N VAL A 313 -11.82 -26.53 -3.76
CA VAL A 313 -13.19 -26.56 -4.24
C VAL A 313 -13.62 -25.15 -4.66
N PRO A 314 -14.59 -24.99 -5.56
CA PRO A 314 -15.14 -23.67 -5.87
C PRO A 314 -15.67 -22.99 -4.60
N ILE A 315 -15.39 -21.68 -4.44
CA ILE A 315 -15.81 -20.94 -3.25
C ILE A 315 -17.32 -20.99 -3.01
N GLN A 316 -18.11 -21.16 -4.09
CA GLN A 316 -19.57 -21.26 -4.05
C GLN A 316 -20.05 -22.55 -3.39
N ALA A 317 -19.23 -23.61 -3.32
CA ALA A 317 -19.57 -24.89 -2.70
C ALA A 317 -19.58 -24.84 -1.16
N VAL A 318 -18.91 -23.84 -0.58
CA VAL A 318 -18.83 -23.67 0.87
C VAL A 318 -19.96 -22.76 1.35
N THR A 319 -20.78 -23.25 2.26
CA THR A 319 -21.86 -22.49 2.88
C THR A 319 -21.71 -22.45 4.41
N VAL A 320 -22.48 -21.58 5.05
CA VAL A 320 -22.44 -21.41 6.51
C VAL A 320 -23.77 -21.82 7.08
N ARG A 321 -23.76 -22.72 8.09
CA ARG A 321 -24.95 -23.20 8.80
C ARG A 321 -24.79 -23.01 10.30
N PRO A 322 -25.94 -22.82 11.05
CA PRO A 322 -25.93 -22.85 12.51
C PRO A 322 -25.47 -24.19 13.04
N GLU A 323 -24.62 -24.23 14.06
CA GLU A 323 -24.09 -25.46 14.65
C GLU A 323 -25.18 -26.43 15.07
N ARG A 324 -26.39 -25.98 15.43
CA ARG A 324 -27.52 -26.80 15.76
C ARG A 324 -28.02 -27.67 14.61
N GLU A 325 -27.95 -27.22 13.38
CA GLU A 325 -28.35 -28.00 12.21
C GLU A 325 -27.32 -29.09 11.91
N VAL A 326 -26.06 -28.81 12.15
CA VAL A 326 -24.93 -29.75 11.96
C VAL A 326 -24.94 -30.85 13.04
N ARG A 327 -25.35 -30.52 14.28
CA ARG A 327 -25.36 -31.45 15.42
C ARG A 327 -26.61 -32.34 15.53
N ARG A 328 -27.69 -32.05 14.80
CA ARG A 328 -28.94 -32.81 14.89
C ARG A 328 -28.92 -34.21 14.26
N GLU A 329 -27.81 -34.61 13.66
CA GLU A 329 -27.68 -35.83 12.85
C GLU A 329 -26.65 -36.84 13.38
N GLY A 330 -26.61 -37.01 14.71
CA GLY A 330 -26.07 -38.22 15.31
C GLY A 330 -27.21 -39.27 15.41
N PRO A 331 -26.91 -40.58 15.37
CA PRO A 331 -27.92 -41.64 15.34
C PRO A 331 -28.89 -41.56 16.52
N PRO A 332 -30.20 -41.95 16.34
CA PRO A 332 -31.20 -41.87 17.38
C PRO A 332 -30.94 -42.97 18.41
N GLY A 333 -30.34 -42.59 19.52
CA GLY A 333 -30.04 -43.46 20.63
C GLY A 333 -30.68 -42.96 21.93
N GLY A 334 -31.82 -43.52 22.33
CA GLY A 334 -32.14 -43.79 23.73
C GLY A 334 -33.07 -42.82 24.48
N GLY A 335 -34.31 -43.19 24.62
CA GLY A 335 -35.05 -43.23 25.87
C GLY A 335 -35.90 -42.02 26.30
N PRO A 336 -37.19 -42.27 26.64
CA PRO A 336 -38.09 -41.23 27.14
C PRO A 336 -37.97 -41.06 28.65
N GLY A 337 -37.64 -39.83 29.08
CA GLY A 337 -37.69 -39.46 30.51
C GLY A 337 -38.79 -38.42 30.76
N ALA A 338 -39.63 -38.71 31.70
CA ALA A 338 -40.90 -38.14 32.08
C ALA A 338 -40.97 -36.64 32.42
N PRO A 339 -42.19 -36.04 32.51
CA PRO A 339 -42.34 -34.57 32.64
C PRO A 339 -42.34 -34.12 34.10
N GLY A 340 -41.54 -33.14 34.41
CA GLY A 340 -41.57 -32.41 35.67
C GLY A 340 -42.17 -31.03 35.48
N ALA A 341 -43.31 -30.80 36.11
CA ALA A 341 -43.99 -29.50 36.20
C ALA A 341 -43.23 -28.54 37.14
N GLY A 342 -43.23 -27.27 36.84
CA GLY A 342 -42.86 -26.30 37.86
C GLY A 342 -42.39 -24.93 37.40
N ALA A 343 -43.27 -23.94 37.48
CA ALA A 343 -43.13 -22.52 37.79
C ALA A 343 -42.61 -21.53 36.71
N PRO A 344 -43.26 -20.35 36.62
CA PRO A 344 -42.96 -19.32 35.66
C PRO A 344 -41.80 -18.43 36.15
N ALA A 345 -40.81 -18.21 35.31
CA ALA A 345 -39.70 -17.32 35.54
C ALA A 345 -39.92 -15.96 34.85
N PRO A 346 -39.40 -14.85 35.42
CA PRO A 346 -39.74 -13.49 35.04
C PRO A 346 -39.07 -13.04 33.74
N ASN A 347 -39.81 -12.15 33.06
CA ASN A 347 -39.38 -11.41 31.88
C ASN A 347 -38.00 -10.71 32.07
N GLY A 348 -36.99 -11.22 31.45
CA GLY A 348 -35.72 -10.59 31.25
C GLY A 348 -35.33 -10.71 29.77
N GLY A 349 -35.20 -9.59 29.07
CA GLY A 349 -34.89 -9.52 27.65
C GLY A 349 -33.69 -10.40 27.27
N LYS A 350 -33.95 -11.53 26.65
CA LYS A 350 -32.93 -12.40 26.07
C LYS A 350 -32.35 -11.66 24.85
N LYS A 351 -31.16 -11.00 24.99
CA LYS A 351 -30.28 -10.79 23.87
C LYS A 351 -30.12 -12.12 23.16
N ALA A 352 -30.58 -12.19 21.93
CA ALA A 352 -30.41 -13.37 21.08
C ALA A 352 -28.92 -13.73 21.07
N ARG A 353 -28.55 -14.81 21.74
CA ARG A 353 -27.19 -15.38 21.70
C ARG A 353 -26.99 -15.77 20.25
N ARG A 354 -26.09 -15.03 19.53
CA ARG A 354 -25.70 -15.38 18.15
C ARG A 354 -25.15 -16.79 18.21
N GLU A 355 -25.88 -17.74 17.60
CA GLU A 355 -25.41 -19.11 17.51
C GLU A 355 -24.13 -19.16 16.69
N PRO A 356 -23.14 -19.95 17.10
CA PRO A 356 -21.92 -20.10 16.32
C PRO A 356 -22.26 -20.68 14.95
N LEU A 357 -21.74 -20.04 13.91
CA LEU A 357 -21.92 -20.45 12.52
C LEU A 357 -20.74 -21.36 12.14
N GLN A 358 -21.03 -22.51 11.50
CA GLN A 358 -20.04 -23.47 11.04
C GLN A 358 -20.01 -23.52 9.51
N LYS A 359 -18.82 -23.57 8.93
CA LYS A 359 -18.64 -23.76 7.49
C LYS A 359 -18.87 -25.22 7.13
N VAL A 360 -19.67 -25.45 6.10
CA VAL A 360 -20.08 -26.79 5.67
C VAL A 360 -20.07 -26.91 4.15
N VAL A 361 -19.87 -28.11 3.65
CA VAL A 361 -20.04 -28.46 2.24
C VAL A 361 -21.06 -29.60 2.13
N PHE A 362 -21.75 -29.68 1.00
CA PHE A 362 -22.63 -30.82 0.69
C PHE A 362 -21.87 -31.75 -0.27
N VAL A 363 -21.59 -32.96 0.21
CA VAL A 363 -20.93 -34.02 -0.57
C VAL A 363 -22.01 -34.89 -1.22
N VAL A 364 -21.88 -35.20 -2.48
CA VAL A 364 -22.81 -36.08 -3.21
C VAL A 364 -22.35 -37.53 -3.12
N GLU A 365 -23.05 -38.33 -2.33
CA GLU A 365 -22.79 -39.75 -2.20
C GLU A 365 -24.03 -40.56 -2.61
N GLY A 366 -23.92 -41.38 -3.66
CA GLY A 366 -25.02 -42.23 -4.10
C GLY A 366 -26.30 -41.49 -4.54
N GLY A 367 -26.17 -40.25 -5.08
CA GLY A 367 -27.34 -39.46 -5.48
C GLY A 367 -28.04 -38.73 -4.34
N VAL A 368 -27.41 -38.67 -3.17
CA VAL A 368 -27.90 -37.96 -1.98
C VAL A 368 -26.86 -36.93 -1.53
N ALA A 369 -27.31 -35.75 -1.17
CA ALA A 369 -26.44 -34.71 -0.61
C ALA A 369 -26.26 -34.94 0.90
N LYS A 370 -25.03 -35.11 1.34
CA LYS A 370 -24.66 -35.22 2.76
C LYS A 370 -23.96 -33.95 3.23
N LEU A 371 -24.44 -33.40 4.31
CA LEU A 371 -23.84 -32.22 4.94
C LEU A 371 -22.62 -32.67 5.73
N ARG A 372 -21.45 -32.03 5.42
CA ARG A 372 -20.21 -32.31 6.11
C ARG A 372 -19.55 -31.01 6.59
N PRO A 373 -19.25 -30.89 7.90
CA PRO A 373 -18.49 -29.74 8.40
C PRO A 373 -17.07 -29.76 7.86
N VAL A 374 -16.54 -28.56 7.49
CA VAL A 374 -15.21 -28.41 6.94
C VAL A 374 -14.48 -27.25 7.58
N GLU A 375 -13.17 -27.38 7.65
CA GLU A 375 -12.28 -26.27 7.97
C GLU A 375 -11.63 -25.75 6.67
N THR A 376 -11.74 -24.44 6.46
CA THR A 376 -11.20 -23.81 5.26
C THR A 376 -9.86 -23.15 5.56
N GLY A 377 -8.95 -23.18 4.59
CA GLY A 377 -7.65 -22.52 4.64
C GLY A 377 -7.58 -21.28 3.74
N LEU A 378 -6.64 -21.31 2.79
CA LEU A 378 -6.43 -20.25 1.81
C LEU A 378 -7.65 -20.12 0.88
N ALA A 379 -7.90 -18.90 0.44
CA ALA A 379 -8.92 -18.62 -0.57
C ALA A 379 -8.27 -17.80 -1.70
N SER A 380 -8.55 -18.20 -2.93
CA SER A 380 -8.26 -17.45 -4.14
C SER A 380 -9.55 -16.79 -4.64
N GLU A 381 -9.53 -16.18 -5.81
CA GLU A 381 -10.69 -15.51 -6.40
C GLU A 381 -11.89 -16.45 -6.60
N ASN A 382 -11.65 -17.68 -7.06
CA ASN A 382 -12.70 -18.63 -7.44
C ASN A 382 -12.72 -19.90 -6.59
N GLU A 383 -11.63 -20.21 -5.90
CA GLU A 383 -11.44 -21.48 -5.19
C GLU A 383 -11.06 -21.25 -3.73
N ILE A 384 -11.42 -22.24 -2.88
CA ILE A 384 -11.09 -22.22 -1.47
C ILE A 384 -10.49 -23.56 -1.06
N GLU A 385 -9.44 -23.49 -0.26
CA GLU A 385 -8.79 -24.66 0.33
C GLU A 385 -9.66 -25.26 1.43
N ILE A 386 -9.77 -26.58 1.43
CA ILE A 386 -10.33 -27.36 2.52
C ILE A 386 -9.19 -28.08 3.25
N VAL A 387 -8.93 -27.66 4.49
CA VAL A 387 -7.88 -28.22 5.34
C VAL A 387 -8.30 -29.55 5.94
N SER A 388 -9.58 -29.65 6.34
CA SER A 388 -10.13 -30.87 6.93
C SER A 388 -11.60 -31.05 6.55
N GLY A 389 -12.06 -32.32 6.51
CA GLY A 389 -13.46 -32.66 6.26
C GLY A 389 -13.80 -33.13 4.85
N LEU A 390 -12.89 -33.05 3.87
CA LEU A 390 -13.11 -33.48 2.50
C LEU A 390 -11.90 -34.25 1.97
N ARG A 391 -12.13 -35.17 1.02
CA ARG A 391 -11.08 -35.97 0.36
C ARG A 391 -11.01 -35.61 -1.11
N GLU A 392 -9.83 -35.84 -1.71
CA GLU A 392 -9.65 -35.71 -3.14
C GLU A 392 -10.59 -36.63 -3.91
N GLY A 393 -11.20 -36.13 -5.00
CA GLY A 393 -12.12 -36.87 -5.84
C GLY A 393 -13.57 -36.90 -5.37
N GLU A 394 -13.88 -36.40 -4.14
CA GLU A 394 -15.26 -36.28 -3.71
C GLU A 394 -16.02 -35.21 -4.48
N LYS A 395 -17.26 -35.50 -4.84
CA LYS A 395 -18.15 -34.56 -5.52
C LYS A 395 -18.82 -33.65 -4.50
N VAL A 396 -18.70 -32.36 -4.65
CA VAL A 396 -19.34 -31.34 -3.82
C VAL A 396 -20.37 -30.55 -4.63
N VAL A 397 -21.43 -30.11 -3.98
CA VAL A 397 -22.48 -29.29 -4.61
C VAL A 397 -21.93 -27.86 -4.74
N GLU A 398 -21.79 -27.37 -5.98
CA GLU A 398 -21.33 -26.01 -6.29
C GLU A 398 -22.46 -24.98 -6.34
N GLY A 399 -23.65 -25.38 -6.75
CA GLY A 399 -24.74 -24.43 -6.87
C GLY A 399 -26.06 -25.02 -7.37
N PRO A 400 -27.03 -24.13 -7.60
CA PRO A 400 -27.12 -22.66 -7.35
C PRO A 400 -27.17 -22.30 -5.84
N TYR A 401 -26.58 -21.16 -5.47
CA TYR A 401 -26.49 -20.69 -4.06
C TYR A 401 -27.82 -20.72 -3.29
N ARG A 402 -28.94 -20.42 -3.96
CA ARG A 402 -30.29 -20.49 -3.37
C ARG A 402 -30.61 -21.89 -2.87
N ILE A 403 -30.21 -22.93 -3.62
CA ILE A 403 -30.43 -24.34 -3.27
C ILE A 403 -29.56 -24.70 -2.07
N LEU A 404 -28.28 -24.35 -2.08
CA LEU A 404 -27.33 -24.59 -0.99
C LEU A 404 -27.76 -23.92 0.32
N SER A 405 -28.29 -22.67 0.25
CA SER A 405 -28.59 -21.90 1.44
C SER A 405 -29.96 -22.22 2.07
N ARG A 406 -30.97 -22.66 1.29
CA ARG A 406 -32.35 -22.78 1.75
C ARG A 406 -33.05 -24.12 1.49
N GLU A 407 -32.73 -24.76 0.37
CA GLU A 407 -33.49 -25.93 -0.10
C GLU A 407 -32.79 -27.25 0.22
N LEU A 408 -31.46 -27.27 0.27
CA LEU A 408 -30.68 -28.47 0.52
C LEU A 408 -30.60 -28.72 2.04
N ALA A 409 -30.94 -29.94 2.41
CA ALA A 409 -30.77 -30.48 3.77
C ALA A 409 -30.07 -31.83 3.68
N ASP A 410 -29.48 -32.30 4.76
CA ASP A 410 -28.81 -33.59 4.79
C ASP A 410 -29.76 -34.72 4.41
N GLY A 411 -29.25 -35.69 3.63
CA GLY A 411 -30.05 -36.85 3.20
C GLY A 411 -31.03 -36.57 2.04
N LYS A 412 -31.07 -35.38 1.43
CA LYS A 412 -31.97 -35.12 0.29
C LYS A 412 -31.43 -35.71 -1.01
N PRO A 413 -32.32 -36.34 -1.82
CA PRO A 413 -31.95 -36.82 -3.14
C PRO A 413 -31.64 -35.65 -4.08
N VAL A 414 -30.54 -35.75 -4.83
CA VAL A 414 -30.07 -34.73 -5.77
C VAL A 414 -29.86 -35.37 -7.15
N THR A 415 -30.04 -34.54 -8.20
CA THR A 415 -29.74 -34.94 -9.57
C THR A 415 -28.76 -33.91 -10.14
N GLU A 416 -27.63 -34.40 -10.70
CA GLU A 416 -26.66 -33.56 -11.36
C GLU A 416 -27.27 -33.01 -12.66
N GLU A 417 -27.28 -31.68 -12.80
CA GLU A 417 -27.66 -30.98 -14.02
C GLU A 417 -26.39 -30.56 -14.76
N ALA A 418 -26.26 -30.92 -16.02
CA ALA A 418 -25.08 -30.55 -16.81
C ALA A 418 -24.95 -29.02 -16.88
N PRO A 419 -23.74 -28.44 -16.80
CA PRO A 419 -23.54 -27.01 -16.93
C PRO A 419 -23.97 -26.53 -18.34
N GLY A 420 -25.11 -25.81 -18.42
CA GLY A 420 -25.57 -25.23 -19.69
C GLY A 420 -27.05 -25.41 -20.04
N GLY A 421 -27.86 -26.11 -19.26
CA GLY A 421 -29.30 -26.23 -19.50
C GLY A 421 -30.04 -24.93 -19.17
N LYS A 422 -30.32 -24.08 -20.14
CA LYS A 422 -31.28 -22.96 -20.04
C LYS A 422 -32.65 -23.54 -19.68
N GLY A 423 -33.08 -23.42 -18.44
CA GLY A 423 -34.46 -23.65 -18.02
C GLY A 423 -35.40 -22.71 -18.78
N GLY A 424 -36.01 -23.23 -19.82
CA GLY A 424 -37.07 -22.52 -20.54
C GLY A 424 -38.33 -22.39 -19.65
N PRO A 425 -38.99 -21.22 -19.61
CA PRO A 425 -40.25 -21.06 -18.88
C PRO A 425 -41.34 -21.86 -19.57
N GLY A 426 -41.93 -22.82 -18.79
CA GLY A 426 -43.05 -23.63 -19.23
C GLY A 426 -44.19 -22.78 -19.80
N GLY A 427 -44.54 -23.05 -21.06
CA GLY A 427 -45.63 -22.41 -21.76
C GLY A 427 -46.95 -22.68 -21.06
N ARG A 428 -47.62 -21.62 -20.61
CA ARG A 428 -49.05 -21.60 -20.35
C ARG A 428 -49.77 -21.69 -21.71
N LYS A 429 -50.36 -22.83 -22.03
CA LYS A 429 -51.47 -22.89 -23.00
C LYS A 429 -52.69 -22.33 -22.33
N GLY A 430 -53.17 -21.17 -22.78
CA GLY A 430 -54.49 -20.66 -22.55
C GLY A 430 -55.39 -21.03 -23.74
N SER A 431 -56.51 -21.54 -23.47
CA SER A 431 -57.72 -21.53 -24.32
C SER A 431 -58.59 -20.38 -23.90
#